data_e7ac55425aaa00c9232a7786ba421a39
#
_entry.id   e7ac55425aaa00c9232a7786ba421a39
#
_cell.length_a   1.000
_cell.length_b   1.000
_cell.length_c   1.000
_cell.angle_alpha   90.00
_cell.angle_beta   90.00
_cell.angle_gamma   90.00
#
_symmetry.space_group_name_H-M   'P 1'
#
loop_
_entity.id
_entity.type
_entity.pdbx_description
1 polymer ?
#
loop_
_entity_poly.entity_id
_entity_poly.type
_entity_poly.pdbx_seq_one_letter_code
_entity_poly.pdbx_strand_id
1 'polypeptide(L)'
;MKHPVIDLHCDLLAHMLNMSKPDPFKREGIGCSFPDLAEGNVKLQVMAIFTATEKGSAALALRQSEIFASFLTEYSNDCTLVHDVNTLSQITTSSKIGVIAAIENASGFCE
;
A
#
# COMPACT_ATOMS: atom_id res chain seq x y z
N MET A 1 10.59 7.90 22.72
CA MET A 1 10.84 8.29 21.31
C MET A 1 10.58 7.10 20.41
N LYS A 2 9.74 7.27 19.40
CA LYS A 2 9.49 6.20 18.43
C LYS A 2 10.56 6.18 17.36
N HIS A 3 11.05 5.01 17.03
CA HIS A 3 11.94 4.85 15.89
C HIS A 3 11.13 4.80 14.58
N PRO A 4 11.64 5.39 13.49
CA PRO A 4 10.98 5.24 12.20
C PRO A 4 11.05 3.79 11.73
N VAL A 5 9.96 3.31 11.16
CA VAL A 5 9.83 1.93 10.67
C VAL A 5 9.69 1.97 9.15
N ILE A 6 10.44 1.11 8.48
CA ILE A 6 10.25 0.79 7.06
C ILE A 6 9.70 -0.63 7.02
N ASP A 7 8.47 -0.79 6.55
CA ASP A 7 7.84 -2.10 6.43
C ASP A 7 7.82 -2.51 4.96
N LEU A 8 8.38 -3.67 4.67
CA LEU A 8 8.58 -4.14 3.30
C LEU A 8 7.41 -4.96 2.75
N HIS A 9 6.38 -5.23 3.55
CA HIS A 9 5.25 -6.02 3.08
C HIS A 9 3.98 -5.79 3.90
N CYS A 10 2.88 -5.46 3.23
CA CYS A 10 1.55 -5.61 3.80
C CYS A 10 0.55 -5.96 2.69
N ASP A 11 -0.59 -6.56 3.09
CA ASP A 11 -1.62 -7.02 2.18
C ASP A 11 -2.85 -6.11 2.15
N LEU A 12 -2.67 -4.82 2.40
CA LEU A 12 -3.78 -3.87 2.42
C LEU A 12 -4.57 -3.87 1.11
N LEU A 13 -3.87 -3.88 -0.02
CA LEU A 13 -4.53 -3.82 -1.33
C LEU A 13 -5.39 -5.05 -1.60
N ALA A 14 -4.88 -6.24 -1.28
CA ALA A 14 -5.66 -7.47 -1.42
C ALA A 14 -6.87 -7.49 -0.48
N HIS A 15 -6.70 -6.99 0.74
CA HIS A 15 -7.80 -6.86 1.69
C HIS A 15 -8.90 -5.94 1.15
N MET A 16 -8.52 -4.84 0.53
CA MET A 16 -9.47 -3.84 0.03
C MET A 16 -10.27 -4.31 -1.19
N LEU A 17 -9.84 -5.37 -1.88
CA LEU A 17 -10.64 -5.98 -2.94
C LEU A 17 -12.02 -6.45 -2.43
N ASN A 18 -12.13 -6.78 -1.16
CA ASN A 18 -13.36 -7.28 -0.55
C ASN A 18 -14.29 -6.16 -0.06
N MET A 19 -13.87 -4.91 -0.18
CA MET A 19 -14.68 -3.77 0.22
C MET A 19 -15.45 -3.23 -0.98
N SER A 20 -16.73 -2.91 -0.79
CA SER A 20 -17.54 -2.25 -1.83
C SER A 20 -16.94 -0.88 -2.19
N LYS A 21 -16.43 -0.17 -1.19
CA LYS A 21 -15.70 1.08 -1.38
C LYS A 21 -14.38 0.97 -0.61
N PRO A 22 -13.24 0.88 -1.31
CA PRO A 22 -11.93 0.81 -0.65
C PRO A 22 -11.69 2.00 0.28
N ASP A 23 -11.36 1.71 1.53
CA ASP A 23 -11.10 2.72 2.56
C ASP A 23 -9.87 2.32 3.37
N PRO A 24 -8.71 2.97 3.16
CA PRO A 24 -7.48 2.62 3.87
C PRO A 24 -7.48 3.04 5.34
N PHE A 25 -8.46 3.84 5.77
CA PHE A 25 -8.59 4.24 7.17
C PHE A 25 -9.34 3.22 8.02
N LYS A 26 -10.01 2.26 7.39
CA LYS A 26 -10.84 1.30 8.11
C LYS A 26 -9.98 0.25 8.80
N ARG A 27 -10.08 0.19 10.13
CA ARG A 27 -9.38 -0.80 10.95
C ARG A 27 -10.21 -2.06 11.06
N GLU A 28 -9.84 -3.11 10.35
CA GLU A 28 -10.54 -4.40 10.39
C GLU A 28 -9.64 -5.52 10.93
N GLY A 29 -8.71 -5.17 11.82
CA GLY A 29 -7.81 -6.14 12.43
C GLY A 29 -6.66 -6.57 11.52
N ILE A 30 -6.44 -5.88 10.40
CA ILE A 30 -5.37 -6.21 9.44
C ILE A 30 -4.01 -5.63 9.83
N GLY A 31 -3.98 -4.67 10.76
CA GLY A 31 -2.75 -4.08 11.27
C GLY A 31 -2.03 -3.13 10.32
N CYS A 32 -2.60 -2.81 9.17
CA CYS A 32 -1.95 -1.96 8.18
C CYS A 32 -2.86 -0.89 7.56
N SER A 33 -3.96 -0.54 8.24
CA SER A 33 -4.71 0.66 7.89
C SER A 33 -3.81 1.90 8.07
N PHE A 34 -4.16 3.01 7.43
CA PHE A 34 -3.37 4.24 7.61
C PHE A 34 -3.23 4.64 9.08
N PRO A 35 -4.28 4.58 9.92
CA PRO A 35 -4.09 4.82 11.36
C PRO A 35 -3.14 3.83 12.03
N ASP A 36 -3.19 2.55 11.67
CA ASP A 36 -2.27 1.55 12.23
C ASP A 36 -0.81 1.87 11.88
N LEU A 37 -0.56 2.23 10.62
CA LEU A 37 0.77 2.59 10.17
C LEU A 37 1.29 3.85 10.88
N ALA A 38 0.43 4.85 11.06
CA ALA A 38 0.81 6.06 11.77
C ALA A 38 1.14 5.78 13.24
N GLU A 39 0.33 4.98 13.92
CA GLU A 39 0.59 4.59 15.31
C GLU A 39 1.89 3.80 15.47
N GLY A 40 2.21 2.97 14.49
CA GLY A 40 3.45 2.20 14.45
C GLY A 40 4.67 2.99 14.03
N ASN A 41 4.52 4.28 13.74
CA ASN A 41 5.57 5.14 13.19
C ASN A 41 6.16 4.60 11.88
N VAL A 42 5.34 3.97 11.06
CA VAL A 42 5.74 3.50 9.74
C VAL A 42 5.90 4.70 8.81
N LYS A 43 7.12 4.88 8.30
CA LYS A 43 7.44 5.97 7.39
C LYS A 43 7.41 5.56 5.93
N LEU A 44 7.65 4.29 5.67
CA LEU A 44 7.56 3.71 4.34
C LEU A 44 6.85 2.37 4.45
N GLN A 45 5.80 2.20 3.65
CA GLN A 45 5.08 0.94 3.53
C GLN A 45 5.14 0.43 2.09
N VAL A 46 5.70 -0.74 1.91
CA VAL A 46 5.58 -1.46 0.63
C VAL A 46 4.28 -2.26 0.67
N MET A 47 3.41 -1.99 -0.29
CA MET A 47 2.09 -2.61 -0.39
C MET A 47 2.11 -3.66 -1.50
N ALA A 48 1.82 -4.91 -1.14
CA ALA A 48 1.81 -5.99 -2.09
C ALA A 48 0.58 -5.94 -2.99
N ILE A 49 0.80 -6.13 -4.29
CA ILE A 49 -0.25 -6.49 -5.25
C ILE A 49 -0.16 -8.00 -5.38
N PHE A 50 -1.04 -8.70 -4.67
CA PHE A 50 -1.00 -10.16 -4.58
C PHE A 50 -2.18 -10.80 -5.29
N THR A 51 -1.89 -11.87 -6.05
CA THR A 51 -2.92 -12.75 -6.60
C THR A 51 -2.49 -14.20 -6.44
N ALA A 52 -3.46 -15.09 -6.30
CA ALA A 52 -3.20 -16.51 -6.41
C ALA A 52 -2.81 -16.87 -7.85
N THR A 53 -2.14 -18.00 -8.04
CA THR A 53 -1.81 -18.51 -9.37
C THR A 53 -3.05 -19.23 -9.94
N GLU A 54 -3.90 -18.45 -10.59
CA GLU A 54 -5.16 -18.97 -11.13
C GLU A 54 -5.69 -18.07 -12.25
N LYS A 55 -6.67 -18.58 -12.98
CA LYS A 55 -7.36 -17.80 -14.01
C LYS A 55 -8.05 -16.59 -13.37
N GLY A 56 -7.95 -15.43 -14.00
CA GLY A 56 -8.52 -14.19 -13.49
C GLY A 56 -7.56 -13.36 -12.65
N SER A 57 -6.33 -13.83 -12.39
CA SER A 57 -5.37 -13.13 -11.55
C SER A 57 -4.96 -11.78 -12.14
N ALA A 58 -4.88 -11.65 -13.46
CA ALA A 58 -4.52 -10.36 -14.09
C ALA A 58 -5.54 -9.27 -13.78
N ALA A 59 -6.83 -9.59 -13.82
CA ALA A 59 -7.89 -8.63 -13.49
C ALA A 59 -7.81 -8.20 -12.02
N LEU A 60 -7.52 -9.13 -11.11
CA LEU A 60 -7.36 -8.84 -9.68
C LEU A 60 -6.12 -7.99 -9.42
N ALA A 61 -5.02 -8.26 -10.11
CA ALA A 61 -3.80 -7.45 -9.99
C ALA A 61 -4.04 -6.02 -10.50
N LEU A 62 -4.71 -5.89 -11.63
CA LEU A 62 -5.08 -4.57 -12.18
C LEU A 62 -5.94 -3.79 -11.17
N ARG A 63 -6.95 -4.44 -10.59
CA ARG A 63 -7.82 -3.79 -9.61
C ARG A 63 -7.04 -3.30 -8.39
N GLN A 64 -6.09 -4.09 -7.88
CA GLN A 64 -5.25 -3.68 -6.77
C GLN A 64 -4.35 -2.49 -7.15
N SER A 65 -3.81 -2.47 -8.37
CA SER A 65 -3.01 -1.33 -8.84
C SER A 65 -3.84 -0.06 -8.94
N GLU A 66 -5.10 -0.17 -9.35
CA GLU A 66 -6.03 0.97 -9.40
C GLU A 66 -6.34 1.50 -8.00
N ILE A 67 -6.52 0.61 -7.02
CA ILE A 67 -6.72 1.00 -5.62
C ILE A 67 -5.49 1.74 -5.11
N PHE A 68 -4.29 1.23 -5.37
CA PHE A 68 -3.05 1.90 -4.98
C PHE A 68 -2.96 3.29 -5.61
N ALA A 69 -3.20 3.41 -6.92
CA ALA A 69 -3.18 4.68 -7.62
C ALA A 69 -4.18 5.68 -7.03
N SER A 70 -5.36 5.21 -6.61
CA SER A 70 -6.38 6.06 -6.01
C SER A 70 -5.91 6.67 -4.67
N PHE A 71 -5.05 5.97 -3.92
CA PHE A 71 -4.49 6.52 -2.68
C PHE A 71 -3.67 7.79 -2.93
N LEU A 72 -2.96 7.84 -4.05
CA LEU A 72 -2.08 8.96 -4.37
C LEU A 72 -2.84 10.24 -4.71
N THR A 73 -4.10 10.12 -5.11
CA THR A 73 -4.97 11.26 -5.41
C THR A 73 -5.96 11.54 -4.28
N GLU A 74 -6.71 10.54 -3.83
CA GLU A 74 -7.75 10.71 -2.81
C GLU A 74 -7.17 10.97 -1.42
N TYR A 75 -6.00 10.41 -1.12
CA TYR A 75 -5.35 10.51 0.19
C TYR A 75 -3.98 11.17 0.08
N SER A 76 -3.85 12.16 -0.80
CA SER A 76 -2.60 12.87 -1.03
C SER A 76 -2.07 13.63 0.18
N ASN A 77 -2.93 13.89 1.17
CA ASN A 77 -2.51 14.50 2.44
C ASN A 77 -1.91 13.47 3.41
N ASP A 78 -2.13 12.20 3.17
CA ASP A 78 -1.77 11.12 4.10
C ASP A 78 -0.63 10.24 3.60
N CYS A 79 -0.49 10.11 2.28
CA CYS A 79 0.56 9.28 1.69
C CYS A 79 1.16 9.94 0.45
N THR A 80 2.37 9.48 0.11
CA THR A 80 3.11 9.98 -1.06
C THR A 80 3.87 8.83 -1.69
N LEU A 81 3.93 8.81 -3.03
CA LEU A 81 4.67 7.79 -3.75
C LEU A 81 6.19 7.99 -3.55
N VAL A 82 6.86 6.93 -3.15
CA VAL A 82 8.33 6.89 -3.14
C VAL A 82 8.77 6.18 -4.42
N HIS A 83 9.44 6.92 -5.31
CA HIS A 83 9.83 6.39 -6.63
C HIS A 83 11.29 6.69 -6.99
N ASP A 84 12.02 7.41 -6.14
CA ASP A 84 13.42 7.73 -6.36
C ASP A 84 14.12 8.02 -5.02
N VAL A 85 15.42 8.29 -5.09
CA VAL A 85 16.24 8.58 -3.91
C VAL A 85 15.80 9.88 -3.22
N ASN A 86 15.36 10.87 -3.98
CA ASN A 86 14.92 12.14 -3.42
C ASN A 86 13.65 11.98 -2.59
N THR A 87 12.65 11.27 -3.12
CA THR A 87 11.41 11.02 -2.37
C THR A 87 11.68 10.11 -1.17
N LEU A 88 12.56 9.13 -1.30
CA LEU A 88 12.96 8.27 -0.19
C LEU A 88 13.63 9.07 0.94
N SER A 89 14.51 10.00 0.62
CA SER A 89 15.21 10.79 1.63
C SER A 89 14.30 11.73 2.42
N GLN A 90 13.12 12.03 1.91
CA GLN A 90 12.17 12.95 2.54
C GLN A 90 11.19 12.27 3.51
N ILE A 91 11.08 10.94 3.48
CA ILE A 91 10.03 10.24 4.25
C ILE A 91 10.17 10.40 5.76
N THR A 92 11.38 10.52 6.28
CA THR A 92 11.61 10.60 7.73
C THR A 92 11.20 11.95 8.31
N THR A 93 11.17 12.99 7.49
CA THR A 93 10.79 14.34 7.91
C THR A 93 9.38 14.72 7.46
N SER A 94 8.76 13.92 6.62
CA SER A 94 7.40 14.14 6.15
C SER A 94 6.38 13.66 7.18
N SER A 95 5.22 14.33 7.22
CA SER A 95 4.06 13.85 7.96
C SER A 95 3.29 12.76 7.21
N LYS A 96 3.60 12.55 5.94
CA LYS A 96 2.96 11.54 5.09
C LYS A 96 3.68 10.22 5.16
N ILE A 97 2.94 9.14 4.93
CA ILE A 97 3.52 7.80 4.80
C ILE A 97 4.01 7.64 3.36
N GLY A 98 5.28 7.29 3.18
CA GLY A 98 5.79 6.89 1.87
C GLY A 98 5.22 5.54 1.47
N VAL A 99 4.77 5.39 0.23
CA VAL A 99 4.18 4.13 -0.25
C VAL A 99 4.83 3.69 -1.56
N ILE A 100 5.02 2.38 -1.68
CA ILE A 100 5.50 1.71 -2.88
C ILE A 100 4.60 0.50 -3.11
N ALA A 101 4.19 0.25 -4.36
CA ALA A 101 3.52 -0.99 -4.71
C ALA A 101 4.54 -1.99 -5.24
N ALA A 102 4.43 -3.25 -4.83
CA ALA A 102 5.29 -4.33 -5.28
C ALA A 102 4.44 -5.54 -5.66
N ILE A 103 4.78 -6.16 -6.77
CA ILE A 103 4.05 -7.34 -7.24
C ILE A 103 4.55 -8.57 -6.51
N GLU A 104 3.62 -9.28 -5.90
CA GLU A 104 3.84 -10.60 -5.33
C GLU A 104 3.08 -11.62 -6.16
N ASN A 105 3.79 -12.56 -6.73
CA ASN A 105 3.29 -13.55 -7.68
C ASN A 105 3.06 -12.98 -9.09
N ALA A 106 3.93 -13.38 -10.01
CA ALA A 106 3.91 -12.90 -11.40
C ALA A 106 2.68 -13.36 -12.20
N SER A 107 1.87 -14.26 -11.67
CA SER A 107 0.62 -14.69 -12.32
C SER A 107 -0.27 -13.52 -12.70
N GLY A 108 -0.24 -12.43 -11.95
CA GLY A 108 -0.98 -11.21 -12.25
C GLY A 108 -0.61 -10.54 -13.56
N PHE A 109 0.52 -10.93 -14.16
CA PHE A 109 1.00 -10.39 -15.45
C PHE A 109 0.93 -11.39 -16.59
N CYS A 110 0.57 -12.62 -16.34
CA CYS A 110 0.75 -13.72 -17.30
C CYS A 110 -0.53 -14.12 -18.04
N GLU A 111 -1.59 -13.39 -17.89
CA GLU A 111 -2.85 -13.63 -18.58
C GLU A 111 -3.07 -12.67 -19.73
#